data_ccd8bd4411e74a3ee2a3b81fa881efea
#
_entry.id   ccd8bd4411e74a3ee2a3b81fa881efea
#
_cell.length_a   1.000
_cell.length_b   1.000
_cell.length_c   1.000
_cell.angle_alpha   90.00
_cell.angle_beta   90.00
_cell.angle_gamma   90.00
#
_symmetry.space_group_name_H-M   'P 1'
#
loop_
_entity.id
_entity.type
_entity.pdbx_description
1 polymer ?
#
loop_
_entity_poly.entity_id
_entity_poly.type
_entity_poly.pdbx_seq_one_letter_code
_entity_poly.pdbx_strand_id
1 'polypeptide(L)'
;LAKRIGIFICHCGINIANTVDVEKVAKELGKYPGVASSEHYTYMCSDPGQNLVREGIQKKKLDAVIVAACSPNLHLNTFRRASESVGLNPYLCEQANIREQCSWVHASRKDATAKATRIIESMVEKIRRNEPLEPVKVPVTRRALVLGGGISGMQAALDIANAGYETLLVERNPSIGGHMIQLSETFPTLDCSQCIMTPKMVEVAQHPNIKLHTYSELESVSGYVGNFKAHIRKKARSVDMERCTGCGDCMKACLVRNEPVIRALPDAREMLPESDIQIVESVISRYGAH
;
A
#
# COMPACT_ATOMS: atom_id res chain seq x y z
N LEU A 1 38.97 2.39 13.20
CA LEU A 1 39.29 1.01 12.80
C LEU A 1 38.42 0.66 11.58
N ALA A 2 38.98 0.00 10.58
CA ALA A 2 38.25 -0.45 9.42
C ALA A 2 37.24 -1.56 9.85
N LYS A 3 35.99 -1.46 9.42
CA LYS A 3 34.95 -2.46 9.72
C LYS A 3 35.31 -3.83 9.18
N ARG A 4 35.08 -4.86 9.96
CA ARG A 4 35.19 -6.28 9.59
C ARG A 4 33.87 -6.73 8.96
N ILE A 5 33.82 -6.87 7.66
CA ILE A 5 32.56 -7.14 6.92
C ILE A 5 32.46 -8.64 6.62
N GLY A 6 31.30 -9.24 6.92
CA GLY A 6 30.92 -10.59 6.50
C GLY A 6 30.00 -10.56 5.29
N ILE A 7 30.27 -11.43 4.32
CA ILE A 7 29.42 -11.63 3.14
C ILE A 7 28.81 -13.02 3.18
N PHE A 8 27.49 -13.10 3.00
CA PHE A 8 26.72 -14.35 2.99
C PHE A 8 25.90 -14.42 1.70
N ILE A 9 26.24 -15.37 0.83
CA ILE A 9 25.69 -15.46 -0.52
C ILE A 9 24.68 -16.61 -0.59
N CYS A 10 23.46 -16.31 -1.00
CA CYS A 10 22.38 -17.26 -1.15
C CYS A 10 22.38 -17.89 -2.54
N HIS A 11 22.22 -19.22 -2.62
CA HIS A 11 21.95 -19.89 -3.89
C HIS A 11 20.50 -19.69 -4.35
N CYS A 12 19.59 -19.43 -3.41
CA CYS A 12 18.14 -19.41 -3.62
C CYS A 12 17.64 -20.69 -4.31
N GLY A 13 18.07 -21.84 -3.79
CA GLY A 13 17.97 -23.11 -4.50
C GLY A 13 18.78 -23.06 -5.79
N ILE A 14 18.08 -23.05 -6.92
CA ILE A 14 18.68 -22.94 -8.26
C ILE A 14 18.49 -21.52 -8.88
N ASN A 15 17.65 -20.67 -8.28
CA ASN A 15 17.27 -19.38 -8.88
C ASN A 15 18.45 -18.41 -9.06
N ILE A 16 19.45 -18.47 -8.19
CA ILE A 16 20.69 -17.70 -8.31
C ILE A 16 21.80 -18.59 -8.84
N ALA A 17 22.00 -19.76 -8.23
CA ALA A 17 23.12 -20.63 -8.53
C ALA A 17 23.17 -21.20 -9.96
N ASN A 18 22.00 -21.28 -10.63
CA ASN A 18 21.96 -21.72 -12.03
C ASN A 18 22.65 -20.73 -12.98
N THR A 19 22.56 -19.43 -12.67
CA THR A 19 23.08 -18.37 -13.55
C THR A 19 24.32 -17.68 -12.97
N VAL A 20 24.45 -17.61 -11.64
CA VAL A 20 25.61 -17.02 -10.95
C VAL A 20 26.47 -18.12 -10.36
N ASP A 21 27.76 -18.05 -10.60
CA ASP A 21 28.73 -18.91 -9.95
C ASP A 21 29.01 -18.41 -8.53
N VAL A 22 28.15 -18.86 -7.61
CA VAL A 22 28.14 -18.37 -6.21
C VAL A 22 29.44 -18.71 -5.48
N GLU A 23 30.00 -19.87 -5.72
CA GLU A 23 31.27 -20.29 -5.09
C GLU A 23 32.46 -19.43 -5.54
N LYS A 24 32.52 -19.15 -6.85
CA LYS A 24 33.51 -18.24 -7.40
C LYS A 24 33.36 -16.83 -6.81
N VAL A 25 32.18 -16.30 -6.76
CA VAL A 25 31.89 -14.97 -6.16
C VAL A 25 32.31 -14.94 -4.69
N ALA A 26 32.00 -15.99 -3.91
CA ALA A 26 32.39 -16.07 -2.51
C ALA A 26 33.91 -16.07 -2.36
N LYS A 27 34.62 -16.84 -3.19
CA LYS A 27 36.09 -16.93 -3.17
C LYS A 27 36.78 -15.62 -3.56
N GLU A 28 36.27 -14.93 -4.56
CA GLU A 28 36.77 -13.63 -5.01
C GLU A 28 36.57 -12.55 -3.95
N LEU A 29 35.34 -12.43 -3.44
CA LEU A 29 34.98 -11.42 -2.44
C LEU A 29 35.63 -11.67 -1.06
N GLY A 30 35.97 -12.91 -0.73
CA GLY A 30 36.72 -13.20 0.48
C GLY A 30 38.11 -12.57 0.52
N LYS A 31 38.61 -12.12 -0.65
CA LYS A 31 39.91 -11.40 -0.76
C LYS A 31 39.72 -9.87 -0.88
N TYR A 32 38.49 -9.42 -0.95
CA TYR A 32 38.20 -8.00 -1.12
C TYR A 32 38.60 -7.21 0.14
N PRO A 33 39.23 -6.03 0.02
CA PRO A 33 39.70 -5.27 1.17
C PRO A 33 38.55 -5.00 2.17
N GLY A 34 38.76 -5.26 3.45
CA GLY A 34 37.81 -5.09 4.54
C GLY A 34 36.76 -6.21 4.70
N VAL A 35 36.75 -7.21 3.82
CA VAL A 35 35.99 -8.43 4.00
C VAL A 35 36.72 -9.40 4.90
N ALA A 36 36.12 -9.72 6.05
CA ALA A 36 36.68 -10.67 7.02
C ALA A 36 36.27 -12.13 6.72
N SER A 37 35.14 -12.30 6.06
CA SER A 37 34.67 -13.61 5.59
C SER A 37 33.67 -13.49 4.45
N SER A 38 33.66 -14.49 3.59
CA SER A 38 32.64 -14.63 2.54
C SER A 38 32.24 -16.11 2.49
N GLU A 39 30.94 -16.36 2.71
CA GLU A 39 30.37 -17.69 2.80
C GLU A 39 29.12 -17.78 1.91
N HIS A 40 28.76 -19.00 1.55
CA HIS A 40 27.54 -19.22 0.76
C HIS A 40 26.72 -20.37 1.32
N TYR A 41 25.40 -20.34 1.07
CA TYR A 41 24.51 -21.40 1.50
C TYR A 41 23.28 -21.47 0.59
N THR A 42 22.65 -22.65 0.54
CA THR A 42 21.53 -22.90 -0.38
C THR A 42 20.34 -21.98 -0.14
N TYR A 43 19.96 -21.78 1.13
CA TYR A 43 18.80 -20.94 1.52
C TYR A 43 19.16 -20.08 2.74
N MET A 44 19.75 -18.90 2.53
CA MET A 44 20.12 -18.00 3.62
C MET A 44 18.95 -17.57 4.48
N CYS A 45 17.73 -17.46 3.92
CA CYS A 45 16.53 -17.10 4.65
C CYS A 45 15.99 -18.20 5.57
N SER A 46 16.43 -19.46 5.41
CA SER A 46 16.07 -20.56 6.30
C SER A 46 16.74 -20.44 7.67
N ASP A 47 16.24 -21.16 8.68
CA ASP A 47 16.84 -21.15 10.02
C ASP A 47 18.32 -21.53 10.02
N PRO A 48 18.77 -22.59 9.31
CA PRO A 48 20.21 -22.88 9.18
C PRO A 48 21.01 -21.75 8.52
N GLY A 49 20.46 -21.11 7.48
CA GLY A 49 21.11 -19.97 6.83
C GLY A 49 21.25 -18.75 7.74
N GLN A 50 20.18 -18.42 8.49
CA GLN A 50 20.22 -17.37 9.50
C GLN A 50 21.19 -17.69 10.64
N ASN A 51 21.28 -18.96 11.05
CA ASN A 51 22.25 -19.40 12.05
C ASN A 51 23.67 -19.22 11.54
N LEU A 52 23.95 -19.52 10.27
CA LEU A 52 25.27 -19.27 9.66
C LEU A 52 25.64 -17.77 9.76
N VAL A 53 24.71 -16.88 9.53
CA VAL A 53 24.90 -15.41 9.69
C VAL A 53 25.20 -15.08 11.16
N ARG A 54 24.40 -15.56 12.12
CA ARG A 54 24.60 -15.34 13.56
C ARG A 54 25.98 -15.83 14.04
N GLU A 55 26.31 -17.05 13.70
CA GLU A 55 27.59 -17.63 14.05
C GLU A 55 28.79 -16.89 13.42
N GLY A 56 28.65 -16.47 12.17
CA GLY A 56 29.66 -15.66 11.50
C GLY A 56 29.89 -14.33 12.23
N ILE A 57 28.82 -13.64 12.64
CA ILE A 57 28.93 -12.39 13.42
C ILE A 57 29.70 -12.64 14.71
N GLN A 58 29.33 -13.65 15.49
CA GLN A 58 29.92 -13.90 16.80
C GLN A 58 31.36 -14.44 16.69
N LYS A 59 31.57 -15.51 15.90
CA LYS A 59 32.88 -16.21 15.82
C LYS A 59 33.95 -15.36 15.14
N LYS A 60 33.55 -14.58 14.13
CA LYS A 60 34.47 -13.74 13.36
C LYS A 60 34.51 -12.28 13.79
N LYS A 61 33.71 -11.92 14.83
CA LYS A 61 33.60 -10.57 15.37
C LYS A 61 33.36 -9.55 14.23
N LEU A 62 32.28 -9.76 13.51
CA LEU A 62 31.93 -8.91 12.37
C LEU A 62 31.25 -7.63 12.85
N ASP A 63 31.65 -6.49 12.28
CA ASP A 63 31.07 -5.18 12.54
C ASP A 63 29.91 -4.85 11.60
N ALA A 64 29.82 -5.58 10.48
CA ALA A 64 28.76 -5.41 9.49
C ALA A 64 28.60 -6.69 8.66
N VAL A 65 27.39 -6.91 8.12
CA VAL A 65 27.10 -8.06 7.27
C VAL A 65 26.35 -7.65 6.00
N ILE A 66 26.65 -8.36 4.92
CA ILE A 66 25.97 -8.26 3.64
C ILE A 66 25.40 -9.64 3.31
N VAL A 67 24.09 -9.72 3.09
CA VAL A 67 23.48 -10.94 2.57
C VAL A 67 23.15 -10.71 1.09
N ALA A 68 23.86 -11.40 0.22
CA ALA A 68 23.62 -11.35 -1.21
C ALA A 68 22.60 -12.43 -1.60
N ALA A 69 21.37 -12.02 -1.92
CA ALA A 69 20.22 -12.91 -2.09
C ALA A 69 19.17 -12.31 -3.05
N CYS A 70 17.90 -12.56 -2.79
CA CYS A 70 16.75 -11.98 -3.45
C CYS A 70 16.55 -10.49 -3.10
N SER A 71 15.41 -9.91 -3.51
CA SER A 71 15.07 -8.53 -3.20
C SER A 71 15.06 -8.24 -1.68
N PRO A 72 15.64 -7.11 -1.24
CA PRO A 72 15.57 -6.65 0.15
C PRO A 72 14.14 -6.56 0.69
N ASN A 73 13.16 -6.28 -0.16
CA ASN A 73 11.74 -6.20 0.23
C ASN A 73 11.19 -7.53 0.78
N LEU A 74 11.84 -8.65 0.46
CA LEU A 74 11.40 -9.96 0.93
C LEU A 74 11.98 -10.32 2.30
N HIS A 75 13.29 -10.20 2.48
CA HIS A 75 13.98 -10.81 3.64
C HIS A 75 14.97 -9.90 4.37
N LEU A 76 15.10 -8.61 4.02
CA LEU A 76 16.03 -7.74 4.74
C LEU A 76 15.71 -7.68 6.23
N ASN A 77 14.43 -7.58 6.60
CA ASN A 77 14.00 -7.57 7.99
C ASN A 77 14.31 -8.90 8.71
N THR A 78 14.26 -10.03 8.02
CA THR A 78 14.63 -11.33 8.54
C THR A 78 16.11 -11.35 8.94
N PHE A 79 16.99 -10.87 8.06
CA PHE A 79 18.43 -10.83 8.32
C PHE A 79 18.81 -9.76 9.36
N ARG A 80 18.13 -8.63 9.36
CA ARG A 80 18.30 -7.60 10.40
C ARG A 80 17.97 -8.13 11.79
N ARG A 81 16.84 -8.84 11.94
CA ARG A 81 16.47 -9.50 13.21
C ARG A 81 17.47 -10.58 13.61
N ALA A 82 17.95 -11.37 12.65
CA ALA A 82 18.98 -12.38 12.91
C ALA A 82 20.29 -11.74 13.41
N SER A 83 20.69 -10.62 12.83
CA SER A 83 21.88 -9.86 13.24
C SER A 83 21.70 -9.22 14.61
N GLU A 84 20.55 -8.59 14.86
CA GLU A 84 20.19 -7.95 16.12
C GLU A 84 20.17 -8.94 17.29
N SER A 85 19.68 -10.18 17.06
CA SER A 85 19.61 -11.22 18.07
C SER A 85 20.98 -11.65 18.63
N VAL A 86 22.06 -11.30 17.97
CA VAL A 86 23.44 -11.58 18.39
C VAL A 86 24.25 -10.31 18.64
N GLY A 87 23.57 -9.16 18.80
CA GLY A 87 24.15 -7.89 19.24
C GLY A 87 24.73 -7.01 18.12
N LEU A 88 24.53 -7.34 16.85
CA LEU A 88 24.91 -6.46 15.74
C LEU A 88 23.75 -5.46 15.47
N ASN A 89 24.07 -4.16 15.36
CA ASN A 89 23.05 -3.17 15.01
C ASN A 89 22.38 -3.54 13.68
N PRO A 90 21.02 -3.59 13.60
CA PRO A 90 20.30 -4.08 12.43
C PRO A 90 20.55 -3.25 11.17
N TYR A 91 20.95 -1.99 11.29
CA TYR A 91 21.28 -1.12 10.15
C TYR A 91 22.71 -1.32 9.62
N LEU A 92 23.51 -2.14 10.29
CA LEU A 92 24.78 -2.66 9.79
C LEU A 92 24.60 -4.04 9.11
N CYS A 93 23.36 -4.43 8.81
CA CYS A 93 23.00 -5.56 7.98
C CYS A 93 22.32 -5.05 6.71
N GLU A 94 22.92 -5.32 5.55
CA GLU A 94 22.43 -4.93 4.24
C GLU A 94 22.18 -6.17 3.36
N GLN A 95 21.27 -6.02 2.40
CA GLN A 95 20.96 -7.09 1.45
C GLN A 95 21.22 -6.64 0.01
N ALA A 96 22.12 -7.36 -0.67
CA ALA A 96 22.42 -7.17 -2.09
C ALA A 96 21.50 -8.03 -2.95
N ASN A 97 20.76 -7.40 -3.88
CA ASN A 97 19.86 -8.10 -4.79
C ASN A 97 20.64 -8.69 -5.97
N ILE A 98 20.93 -9.98 -5.91
CA ILE A 98 21.60 -10.74 -6.98
C ILE A 98 20.66 -11.74 -7.67
N ARG A 99 19.37 -11.75 -7.33
CA ARG A 99 18.34 -12.54 -7.99
C ARG A 99 17.62 -11.73 -9.05
N GLU A 100 16.75 -10.83 -8.66
CA GLU A 100 15.92 -10.04 -9.56
C GLU A 100 16.74 -9.07 -10.42
N GLN A 101 17.79 -8.48 -9.85
CA GLN A 101 18.64 -7.53 -10.56
C GLN A 101 19.83 -8.17 -11.29
N CYS A 102 20.05 -9.47 -11.13
CA CYS A 102 21.19 -10.15 -11.72
C CYS A 102 20.81 -11.50 -12.35
N SER A 103 20.54 -12.55 -11.58
CA SER A 103 20.37 -13.89 -12.14
C SER A 103 19.19 -14.02 -13.08
N TRP A 104 18.09 -13.31 -12.83
CA TRP A 104 16.87 -13.37 -13.67
C TRP A 104 16.96 -12.55 -14.95
N VAL A 105 17.87 -11.59 -15.04
CA VAL A 105 18.01 -10.67 -16.19
C VAL A 105 19.24 -10.95 -17.05
N HIS A 106 19.99 -12.04 -16.77
CA HIS A 106 21.15 -12.44 -17.54
C HIS A 106 21.04 -13.90 -17.95
N ALA A 107 21.26 -14.16 -19.24
CA ALA A 107 21.36 -15.51 -19.78
C ALA A 107 22.79 -16.09 -19.65
N SER A 108 23.81 -15.24 -19.70
CA SER A 108 25.23 -15.65 -19.61
C SER A 108 25.67 -15.79 -18.17
N ARG A 109 26.08 -16.98 -17.77
CA ARG A 109 26.64 -17.26 -16.42
C ARG A 109 27.89 -16.42 -16.13
N LYS A 110 28.72 -16.15 -17.13
CA LYS A 110 29.90 -15.30 -17.00
C LYS A 110 29.54 -13.88 -16.65
N ASP A 111 28.58 -13.29 -17.39
CA ASP A 111 28.17 -11.91 -17.20
C ASP A 111 27.37 -11.72 -15.92
N ALA A 112 26.50 -12.67 -15.60
CA ALA A 112 25.75 -12.69 -14.33
C ALA A 112 26.69 -12.78 -13.13
N THR A 113 27.68 -13.64 -13.18
CA THR A 113 28.68 -13.78 -12.11
C THR A 113 29.48 -12.49 -11.92
N ALA A 114 29.97 -11.89 -13.03
CA ALA A 114 30.66 -10.61 -12.98
C ALA A 114 29.80 -9.48 -12.42
N LYS A 115 28.53 -9.43 -12.79
CA LYS A 115 27.60 -8.43 -12.28
C LYS A 115 27.28 -8.65 -10.80
N ALA A 116 27.06 -9.90 -10.36
CA ALA A 116 26.83 -10.22 -8.97
C ALA A 116 28.00 -9.76 -8.09
N THR A 117 29.24 -10.03 -8.53
CA THR A 117 30.44 -9.55 -7.83
C THR A 117 30.43 -8.04 -7.67
N ARG A 118 30.18 -7.28 -8.76
CA ARG A 118 30.12 -5.80 -8.72
C ARG A 118 29.01 -5.25 -7.82
N ILE A 119 27.83 -5.88 -7.83
CA ILE A 119 26.73 -5.49 -6.94
C ILE A 119 27.16 -5.63 -5.48
N ILE A 120 27.81 -6.74 -5.13
CA ILE A 120 28.24 -7.00 -3.76
C ILE A 120 29.42 -6.08 -3.38
N GLU A 121 30.38 -5.84 -4.28
CA GLU A 121 31.46 -4.85 -4.06
C GLU A 121 30.89 -3.45 -3.77
N SER A 122 29.93 -3.00 -4.55
CA SER A 122 29.26 -1.72 -4.31
C SER A 122 28.57 -1.69 -2.95
N MET A 123 28.01 -2.82 -2.52
CA MET A 123 27.41 -2.94 -1.20
C MET A 123 28.46 -2.94 -0.08
N VAL A 124 29.64 -3.51 -0.30
CA VAL A 124 30.79 -3.43 0.62
C VAL A 124 31.19 -1.96 0.81
N GLU A 125 31.33 -1.21 -0.28
CA GLU A 125 31.68 0.21 -0.18
C GLU A 125 30.61 1.06 0.49
N LYS A 126 29.33 0.71 0.29
CA LYS A 126 28.21 1.33 1.01
C LYS A 126 28.29 1.06 2.50
N ILE A 127 28.37 -0.21 2.90
CA ILE A 127 28.27 -0.60 4.32
C ILE A 127 29.48 -0.14 5.15
N ARG A 128 30.62 0.08 4.52
CA ARG A 128 31.79 0.70 5.18
C ARG A 128 31.45 2.07 5.74
N ARG A 129 30.60 2.82 5.06
CA ARG A 129 30.18 4.19 5.42
C ARG A 129 28.92 4.23 6.25
N ASN A 130 28.17 3.13 6.34
CA ASN A 130 26.98 3.06 7.17
C ASN A 130 27.37 3.23 8.64
N GLU A 131 26.57 3.98 9.38
CA GLU A 131 26.67 4.11 10.83
C GLU A 131 25.56 3.34 11.51
N PRO A 132 25.76 2.89 12.77
CA PRO A 132 24.70 2.31 13.55
C PRO A 132 23.61 3.34 13.78
N LEU A 133 22.37 2.99 13.41
CA LEU A 133 21.23 3.86 13.62
C LEU A 133 20.39 3.32 14.78
N GLU A 134 19.80 4.25 15.53
CA GLU A 134 18.81 3.94 16.55
C GLU A 134 17.41 4.25 16.05
N PRO A 135 16.45 3.33 16.18
CA PRO A 135 15.08 3.60 15.80
C PRO A 135 14.49 4.73 16.65
N VAL A 136 14.03 5.77 16.01
CA VAL A 136 13.24 6.81 16.68
C VAL A 136 11.86 6.26 16.99
N LYS A 137 11.52 6.17 18.27
CA LYS A 137 10.19 5.75 18.73
C LYS A 137 9.34 6.99 18.96
N VAL A 138 8.22 7.07 18.28
CA VAL A 138 7.24 8.15 18.46
C VAL A 138 5.91 7.54 18.91
N PRO A 139 5.16 8.23 19.78
CA PRO A 139 3.81 7.80 20.10
C PRO A 139 2.95 7.86 18.84
N VAL A 140 2.09 6.87 18.66
CA VAL A 140 1.20 6.78 17.48
C VAL A 140 -0.24 6.93 17.95
N THR A 141 -0.96 7.88 17.36
CA THR A 141 -2.41 7.98 17.52
C THR A 141 -3.08 6.83 16.79
N ARG A 142 -3.72 5.93 17.54
CA ARG A 142 -4.38 4.74 17.01
C ARG A 142 -5.76 5.08 16.45
N ARG A 143 -5.79 5.87 15.40
CA ARG A 143 -7.00 6.32 14.70
C ARG A 143 -6.72 6.37 13.20
N ALA A 144 -7.70 6.01 12.39
CA ALA A 144 -7.58 6.07 10.93
C ALA A 144 -8.49 7.14 10.33
N LEU A 145 -8.04 7.76 9.26
CA LEU A 145 -8.84 8.60 8.39
C LEU A 145 -8.95 7.92 7.03
N VAL A 146 -10.17 7.64 6.61
CA VAL A 146 -10.48 7.10 5.29
C VAL A 146 -11.18 8.17 4.47
N LEU A 147 -10.66 8.45 3.28
CA LEU A 147 -11.19 9.46 2.38
C LEU A 147 -11.91 8.81 1.20
N GLY A 148 -13.20 9.10 1.09
CA GLY A 148 -14.09 8.55 0.08
C GLY A 148 -14.96 7.41 0.59
N GLY A 149 -16.28 7.59 0.50
CA GLY A 149 -17.31 6.63 0.93
C GLY A 149 -17.80 5.71 -0.19
N GLY A 150 -16.96 5.41 -1.19
CA GLY A 150 -17.23 4.35 -2.17
C GLY A 150 -16.97 2.96 -1.60
N ILE A 151 -17.17 1.90 -2.42
CA ILE A 151 -17.05 0.50 -1.98
C ILE A 151 -15.70 0.21 -1.30
N SER A 152 -14.59 0.67 -1.89
CA SER A 152 -13.25 0.45 -1.35
C SER A 152 -13.03 1.19 -0.03
N GLY A 153 -13.49 2.43 0.09
CA GLY A 153 -13.37 3.21 1.33
C GLY A 153 -14.23 2.66 2.45
N MET A 154 -15.46 2.22 2.14
CA MET A 154 -16.32 1.55 3.11
C MET A 154 -15.72 0.24 3.60
N GLN A 155 -15.19 -0.60 2.69
CA GLN A 155 -14.54 -1.83 3.09
C GLN A 155 -13.30 -1.57 3.95
N ALA A 156 -12.44 -0.63 3.55
CA ALA A 156 -11.27 -0.26 4.35
C ALA A 156 -11.65 0.28 5.74
N ALA A 157 -12.69 1.10 5.81
CA ALA A 157 -13.19 1.62 7.09
C ALA A 157 -13.71 0.49 8.00
N LEU A 158 -14.45 -0.46 7.46
CA LEU A 158 -14.95 -1.63 8.18
C LEU A 158 -13.81 -2.52 8.67
N ASP A 159 -12.84 -2.84 7.82
CA ASP A 159 -11.71 -3.69 8.19
C ASP A 159 -10.88 -3.08 9.34
N ILE A 160 -10.62 -1.77 9.28
CA ILE A 160 -9.88 -1.05 10.33
C ILE A 160 -10.71 -0.97 11.61
N ALA A 161 -11.99 -0.67 11.50
CA ALA A 161 -12.90 -0.55 12.66
C ALA A 161 -13.15 -1.90 13.34
N ASN A 162 -13.28 -2.99 12.58
CA ASN A 162 -13.37 -4.36 13.07
C ASN A 162 -12.09 -4.81 13.78
N ALA A 163 -10.93 -4.27 13.39
CA ALA A 163 -9.68 -4.47 14.10
C ALA A 163 -9.59 -3.65 15.43
N GLY A 164 -10.65 -2.93 15.80
CA GLY A 164 -10.77 -2.19 17.07
C GLY A 164 -10.23 -0.75 17.02
N TYR A 165 -9.98 -0.19 15.85
CA TYR A 165 -9.48 1.19 15.72
C TYR A 165 -10.61 2.16 15.41
N GLU A 166 -10.60 3.33 16.07
CA GLU A 166 -11.48 4.44 15.70
C GLU A 166 -11.17 4.90 14.28
N THR A 167 -12.20 4.92 13.43
CA THR A 167 -12.08 5.24 12.00
C THR A 167 -12.99 6.39 11.65
N LEU A 168 -12.42 7.44 11.05
CA LEU A 168 -13.19 8.54 10.48
C LEU A 168 -13.32 8.29 8.98
N LEU A 169 -14.55 8.14 8.49
CA LEU A 169 -14.85 8.03 7.06
C LEU A 169 -15.41 9.36 6.55
N VAL A 170 -14.69 10.00 5.66
CA VAL A 170 -15.04 11.31 5.09
C VAL A 170 -15.45 11.15 3.64
N GLU A 171 -16.67 11.61 3.31
CA GLU A 171 -17.21 11.57 1.95
C GLU A 171 -17.63 12.98 1.51
N ARG A 172 -17.21 13.40 0.33
CA ARG A 172 -17.52 14.72 -0.23
C ARG A 172 -18.98 14.88 -0.68
N ASN A 173 -19.59 13.78 -1.08
CA ASN A 173 -20.99 13.74 -1.48
C ASN A 173 -21.93 13.71 -0.25
N PRO A 174 -23.19 14.08 -0.41
CA PRO A 174 -24.18 14.00 0.67
C PRO A 174 -24.44 12.59 1.20
N SER A 175 -24.16 11.55 0.39
CA SER A 175 -24.33 10.14 0.70
C SER A 175 -23.06 9.34 0.38
N ILE A 176 -22.88 8.21 1.07
CA ILE A 176 -21.89 7.19 0.72
C ILE A 176 -22.42 6.31 -0.41
N GLY A 177 -21.55 5.48 -1.01
CA GLY A 177 -21.87 4.57 -2.11
C GLY A 177 -21.00 4.78 -3.35
N GLY A 178 -20.52 6.01 -3.57
CA GLY A 178 -19.62 6.35 -4.69
C GLY A 178 -20.25 6.04 -6.06
N HIS A 179 -19.42 5.63 -7.01
CA HIS A 179 -19.89 5.29 -8.36
C HIS A 179 -20.69 3.98 -8.41
N MET A 180 -20.42 3.04 -7.51
CA MET A 180 -21.10 1.74 -7.54
C MET A 180 -22.60 1.85 -7.32
N ILE A 181 -23.07 2.81 -6.51
CA ILE A 181 -24.50 3.04 -6.28
C ILE A 181 -25.24 3.52 -7.54
N GLN A 182 -24.50 4.02 -8.55
CA GLN A 182 -25.05 4.51 -9.82
C GLN A 182 -25.15 3.40 -10.89
N LEU A 183 -24.62 2.21 -10.59
CA LEU A 183 -24.64 1.08 -11.52
C LEU A 183 -25.88 0.21 -11.25
N SER A 184 -26.50 -0.33 -12.30
CA SER A 184 -27.51 -1.36 -12.19
C SER A 184 -26.91 -2.69 -11.79
N GLU A 185 -25.79 -3.05 -12.44
CA GLU A 185 -25.10 -4.33 -12.28
C GLU A 185 -23.59 -4.13 -12.28
N THR A 186 -22.83 -5.06 -11.68
CA THR A 186 -21.37 -5.03 -11.61
C THR A 186 -20.76 -6.01 -12.61
N PHE A 187 -19.77 -5.58 -13.35
CA PHE A 187 -18.96 -6.46 -14.20
C PHE A 187 -17.91 -7.22 -13.34
N PRO A 188 -17.60 -8.51 -13.64
CA PRO A 188 -18.13 -9.33 -14.73
C PRO A 188 -19.30 -10.22 -14.33
N THR A 189 -19.70 -10.22 -13.05
CA THR A 189 -20.67 -11.17 -12.50
C THR A 189 -22.12 -10.79 -12.75
N LEU A 190 -22.35 -9.54 -13.18
CA LEU A 190 -23.69 -8.94 -13.38
C LEU A 190 -24.55 -8.97 -12.12
N ASP A 191 -23.93 -8.91 -10.96
CA ASP A 191 -24.62 -8.80 -9.69
C ASP A 191 -25.27 -7.43 -9.51
N CYS A 192 -26.41 -7.41 -8.83
CA CYS A 192 -27.09 -6.19 -8.45
C CYS A 192 -26.21 -5.33 -7.52
N SER A 193 -25.80 -4.18 -8.00
CA SER A 193 -24.92 -3.27 -7.24
C SER A 193 -25.55 -2.80 -5.93
N GLN A 194 -26.85 -2.52 -5.91
CA GLN A 194 -27.58 -2.10 -4.71
C GLN A 194 -27.64 -3.22 -3.66
N CYS A 195 -27.79 -4.46 -4.09
CA CYS A 195 -27.84 -5.63 -3.20
C CYS A 195 -26.49 -5.84 -2.48
N ILE A 196 -25.37 -5.48 -3.13
CA ILE A 196 -24.03 -5.54 -2.52
C ILE A 196 -23.77 -4.31 -1.64
N MET A 197 -24.16 -3.12 -2.10
CA MET A 197 -23.82 -1.86 -1.43
C MET A 197 -24.65 -1.60 -0.19
N THR A 198 -25.95 -1.83 -0.23
CA THR A 198 -26.85 -1.48 0.87
C THR A 198 -26.46 -2.10 2.21
N PRO A 199 -26.14 -3.39 2.30
CA PRO A 199 -25.68 -3.99 3.54
C PRO A 199 -24.42 -3.31 4.08
N LYS A 200 -23.44 -3.02 3.21
CA LYS A 200 -22.19 -2.35 3.61
C LYS A 200 -22.41 -0.91 4.06
N MET A 201 -23.31 -0.18 3.41
CA MET A 201 -23.67 1.19 3.81
C MET A 201 -24.30 1.19 5.20
N VAL A 202 -25.20 0.25 5.48
CA VAL A 202 -25.84 0.09 6.79
C VAL A 202 -24.79 -0.29 7.85
N GLU A 203 -23.93 -1.24 7.56
CA GLU A 203 -22.85 -1.67 8.46
C GLU A 203 -21.94 -0.49 8.83
N VAL A 204 -21.49 0.29 7.86
CA VAL A 204 -20.68 1.50 8.07
C VAL A 204 -21.41 2.52 8.94
N ALA A 205 -22.70 2.77 8.65
CA ALA A 205 -23.48 3.77 9.36
C ALA A 205 -23.76 3.40 10.82
N GLN A 206 -23.81 2.11 11.12
CA GLN A 206 -24.13 1.59 12.47
C GLN A 206 -22.90 1.14 13.25
N HIS A 207 -21.71 1.11 12.64
CA HIS A 207 -20.52 0.60 13.29
C HIS A 207 -20.03 1.51 14.42
N PRO A 208 -19.87 1.00 15.67
CA PRO A 208 -19.53 1.83 16.83
C PRO A 208 -18.17 2.54 16.73
N ASN A 209 -17.22 1.97 15.99
CA ASN A 209 -15.89 2.53 15.82
C ASN A 209 -15.77 3.40 14.53
N ILE A 210 -16.83 3.58 13.74
CA ILE A 210 -16.82 4.44 12.55
C ILE A 210 -17.56 5.74 12.83
N LYS A 211 -16.87 6.85 12.60
CA LYS A 211 -17.50 8.18 12.54
C LYS A 211 -17.62 8.60 11.09
N LEU A 212 -18.86 8.59 10.60
CA LEU A 212 -19.16 8.94 9.23
C LEU A 212 -19.40 10.47 9.09
N HIS A 213 -18.61 11.07 8.21
CA HIS A 213 -18.73 12.49 7.84
C HIS A 213 -19.03 12.60 6.35
N THR A 214 -20.31 12.64 5.99
CA THR A 214 -20.75 12.92 4.62
C THR A 214 -20.83 14.42 4.38
N TYR A 215 -20.84 14.82 3.11
CA TYR A 215 -20.82 16.21 2.66
C TYR A 215 -19.67 17.02 3.27
N SER A 216 -18.50 16.36 3.33
CA SER A 216 -17.30 16.84 4.00
C SER A 216 -16.07 16.61 3.15
N GLU A 217 -15.13 17.53 3.19
CA GLU A 217 -13.91 17.51 2.39
C GLU A 217 -12.67 17.71 3.25
N LEU A 218 -11.59 17.03 2.89
CA LEU A 218 -10.28 17.28 3.46
C LEU A 218 -9.70 18.56 2.87
N GLU A 219 -9.35 19.52 3.71
CA GLU A 219 -8.73 20.79 3.29
C GLU A 219 -7.20 20.74 3.38
N SER A 220 -6.69 20.20 4.47
CA SER A 220 -5.24 20.13 4.68
C SER A 220 -4.85 19.02 5.65
N VAL A 221 -3.60 18.59 5.52
CA VAL A 221 -2.98 17.62 6.44
C VAL A 221 -1.65 18.21 6.88
N SER A 222 -1.38 18.14 8.18
CA SER A 222 -0.12 18.54 8.79
C SER A 222 0.35 17.49 9.80
N GLY A 223 1.55 17.64 10.35
CA GLY A 223 2.10 16.70 11.33
C GLY A 223 3.12 15.76 10.73
N TYR A 224 3.29 14.59 11.34
CA TYR A 224 4.29 13.60 10.98
C TYR A 224 3.73 12.18 11.16
N VAL A 225 4.44 11.17 10.66
CA VAL A 225 4.03 9.76 10.69
C VAL A 225 3.63 9.35 12.11
N GLY A 226 2.39 8.88 12.26
CA GLY A 226 1.79 8.50 13.53
C GLY A 226 1.02 9.63 14.24
N ASN A 227 1.18 10.90 13.85
CA ASN A 227 0.53 12.05 14.47
C ASN A 227 0.13 13.12 13.44
N PHE A 228 -0.67 12.71 12.46
CA PHE A 228 -1.23 13.63 11.49
C PHE A 228 -2.42 14.40 12.08
N LYS A 229 -2.54 15.66 11.66
CA LYS A 229 -3.71 16.53 11.91
C LYS A 229 -4.37 16.79 10.58
N ALA A 230 -5.62 16.37 10.42
CA ALA A 230 -6.42 16.59 9.22
C ALA A 230 -7.48 17.65 9.52
N HIS A 231 -7.57 18.65 8.65
CA HIS A 231 -8.62 19.66 8.69
C HIS A 231 -9.73 19.26 7.72
N ILE A 232 -10.90 19.00 8.28
CA ILE A 232 -12.10 18.56 7.52
C ILE A 232 -13.11 19.69 7.52
N ARG A 233 -13.47 20.16 6.33
CA ARG A 233 -14.57 21.09 6.14
C ARG A 233 -15.88 20.33 5.95
N LYS A 234 -16.79 20.49 6.90
CA LYS A 234 -18.17 20.01 6.78
C LYS A 234 -19.02 21.09 6.11
N LYS A 235 -19.56 20.79 4.94
CA LYS A 235 -20.45 21.70 4.21
C LYS A 235 -21.80 21.83 4.93
N ALA A 236 -22.36 23.03 4.92
CA ALA A 236 -23.68 23.26 5.50
C ALA A 236 -24.76 22.48 4.74
N ARG A 237 -25.72 21.91 5.46
CA ARG A 237 -26.89 21.25 4.90
C ARG A 237 -28.13 22.16 5.09
N SER A 238 -28.95 22.19 4.08
CA SER A 238 -30.23 22.93 4.14
C SER A 238 -31.34 22.16 4.86
N VAL A 239 -31.13 20.87 5.10
CA VAL A 239 -32.06 19.97 5.79
C VAL A 239 -31.39 19.41 7.04
N ASP A 240 -32.07 19.47 8.16
CA ASP A 240 -31.65 18.85 9.41
C ASP A 240 -31.77 17.33 9.30
N MET A 241 -30.61 16.66 9.32
CA MET A 241 -30.53 15.21 9.13
C MET A 241 -31.06 14.41 10.31
N GLU A 242 -31.10 15.00 11.53
CA GLU A 242 -31.66 14.34 12.73
C GLU A 242 -33.20 14.36 12.69
N ARG A 243 -33.79 15.34 12.00
CA ARG A 243 -35.21 15.49 11.85
C ARG A 243 -35.75 14.96 10.53
N CYS A 244 -34.88 14.65 9.59
CA CYS A 244 -35.26 14.21 8.24
C CYS A 244 -35.87 12.82 8.25
N THR A 245 -37.12 12.70 7.85
CA THR A 245 -37.81 11.39 7.69
C THR A 245 -37.89 10.93 6.24
N GLY A 246 -37.31 11.68 5.29
CA GLY A 246 -37.42 11.40 3.86
C GLY A 246 -38.78 11.72 3.24
N CYS A 247 -39.63 12.54 3.89
CA CYS A 247 -41.00 12.86 3.44
C CYS A 247 -41.09 13.63 2.13
N GLY A 248 -40.00 14.24 1.64
CA GLY A 248 -39.95 15.01 0.40
C GLY A 248 -40.52 16.44 0.49
N ASP A 249 -40.93 16.93 1.66
CA ASP A 249 -41.48 18.28 1.80
C ASP A 249 -40.50 19.40 1.46
N CYS A 250 -39.20 19.19 1.76
CA CYS A 250 -38.13 20.10 1.34
C CYS A 250 -38.01 20.22 -0.19
N MET A 251 -38.30 19.14 -0.92
CA MET A 251 -38.32 19.17 -2.39
C MET A 251 -39.50 19.95 -2.93
N LYS A 252 -40.69 19.83 -2.27
CA LYS A 252 -41.86 20.58 -2.64
C LYS A 252 -41.72 22.09 -2.37
N ALA A 253 -41.02 22.44 -1.29
CA ALA A 253 -40.75 23.81 -0.89
C ALA A 253 -39.57 24.47 -1.62
N CYS A 254 -38.75 23.70 -2.32
CA CYS A 254 -37.60 24.22 -3.01
C CYS A 254 -37.96 25.10 -4.19
N LEU A 255 -37.42 26.33 -4.24
CA LEU A 255 -37.64 27.27 -5.33
C LEU A 255 -36.90 26.87 -6.61
N VAL A 256 -35.78 26.13 -6.46
CA VAL A 256 -35.03 25.59 -7.59
C VAL A 256 -35.47 24.15 -7.81
N ARG A 257 -36.40 23.96 -8.71
CA ARG A 257 -36.84 22.64 -9.15
C ARG A 257 -35.97 22.20 -10.31
N ASN A 258 -35.37 21.03 -10.21
CA ASN A 258 -34.67 20.40 -11.32
C ASN A 258 -35.71 19.71 -12.22
N GLU A 259 -36.55 20.48 -12.86
CA GLU A 259 -37.43 19.92 -13.90
C GLU A 259 -36.59 19.67 -15.14
N PRO A 260 -36.76 18.50 -15.79
CA PRO A 260 -36.11 18.24 -17.06
C PRO A 260 -36.44 19.37 -18.05
N VAL A 261 -35.42 19.85 -18.76
CA VAL A 261 -35.58 20.94 -19.76
C VAL A 261 -36.74 20.68 -20.72
N ILE A 262 -36.95 19.41 -21.08
CA ILE A 262 -38.09 18.98 -21.94
C ILE A 262 -39.45 19.23 -21.34
N ARG A 263 -39.61 19.22 -20.00
CA ARG A 263 -40.89 19.59 -19.33
C ARG A 263 -41.05 21.08 -19.14
N ALA A 264 -39.92 21.79 -18.99
CA ALA A 264 -39.94 23.26 -18.88
C ALA A 264 -40.18 23.98 -20.21
N LEU A 265 -39.90 23.30 -21.34
CA LEU A 265 -40.09 23.81 -22.71
C LEU A 265 -40.89 22.79 -23.52
N PRO A 266 -42.24 22.80 -23.42
CA PRO A 266 -43.10 21.88 -24.18
C PRO A 266 -42.80 21.87 -25.68
N ASP A 267 -42.46 23.02 -26.22
CA ASP A 267 -42.16 23.19 -27.64
C ASP A 267 -40.74 22.69 -28.04
N ALA A 268 -39.87 22.40 -27.08
CA ALA A 268 -38.55 21.88 -27.38
C ALA A 268 -38.59 20.45 -27.97
N ARG A 269 -39.66 19.70 -27.72
CA ARG A 269 -39.87 18.40 -28.36
C ARG A 269 -40.06 18.51 -29.88
N GLU A 270 -40.65 19.57 -30.34
CA GLU A 270 -40.85 19.82 -31.77
C GLU A 270 -39.55 20.28 -32.47
N MET A 271 -38.58 20.75 -31.69
CA MET A 271 -37.30 21.27 -32.20
C MET A 271 -36.17 20.25 -32.26
N LEU A 272 -36.32 19.11 -31.62
CA LEU A 272 -35.28 18.07 -31.60
C LEU A 272 -35.61 16.91 -32.53
N PRO A 273 -34.67 16.36 -33.26
CA PRO A 273 -34.85 15.11 -33.99
C PRO A 273 -35.30 13.98 -33.04
N GLU A 274 -36.18 13.10 -33.52
CA GLU A 274 -36.78 12.04 -32.70
C GLU A 274 -35.70 11.11 -32.08
N SER A 275 -34.55 10.93 -32.74
CA SER A 275 -33.37 10.24 -32.21
C SER A 275 -32.79 10.90 -30.97
N ASP A 276 -32.75 12.22 -30.93
CA ASP A 276 -32.16 12.99 -29.82
C ASP A 276 -33.12 13.05 -28.63
N ILE A 277 -34.42 13.03 -28.89
CA ILE A 277 -35.46 12.91 -27.85
C ILE A 277 -35.33 11.56 -27.13
N GLN A 278 -35.12 10.46 -27.88
CA GLN A 278 -34.93 9.14 -27.29
C GLN A 278 -33.68 9.07 -26.45
N ILE A 279 -32.56 9.68 -26.88
CA ILE A 279 -31.33 9.77 -26.10
C ILE A 279 -31.56 10.54 -24.81
N VAL A 280 -32.19 11.70 -24.87
CA VAL A 280 -32.49 12.53 -23.68
C VAL A 280 -33.43 11.81 -22.74
N GLU A 281 -34.48 11.17 -23.23
CA GLU A 281 -35.40 10.35 -22.42
C GLU A 281 -34.73 9.16 -21.79
N SER A 282 -33.80 8.50 -22.51
CA SER A 282 -32.99 7.40 -21.96
C SER A 282 -32.04 7.86 -20.85
N VAL A 283 -31.44 9.04 -20.99
CA VAL A 283 -30.59 9.67 -19.98
C VAL A 283 -31.41 10.09 -18.77
N ILE A 284 -32.57 10.72 -18.99
CA ILE A 284 -33.47 11.12 -17.89
C ILE A 284 -34.01 9.90 -17.14
N SER A 285 -34.41 8.82 -17.84
CA SER A 285 -34.85 7.58 -17.18
C SER A 285 -33.74 6.86 -16.43
N ARG A 286 -32.50 7.00 -16.89
CA ARG A 286 -31.32 6.32 -16.30
C ARG A 286 -30.68 7.12 -15.14
N TYR A 287 -30.74 8.45 -15.18
CA TYR A 287 -30.05 9.34 -14.21
C TYR A 287 -31.00 10.23 -13.42
N GLY A 288 -32.27 10.04 -13.61
CA GLY A 288 -33.01 10.65 -12.67
C GLY A 288 -34.02 11.39 -12.58
N ALA A 289 -34.80 11.70 -12.60
CA ALA A 289 -35.90 12.36 -11.93
C ALA A 289 -36.75 11.28 -11.21
N HIS A 290 -36.31 10.91 -10.04
CA HIS A 290 -37.21 10.35 -9.03
C HIS A 290 -37.26 11.29 -7.85
#